data_8625b169bc6f40669d1647c42119086e
#
_entry.id   8625b169bc6f40669d1647c42119086e
#
_cell.length_a   1.000
_cell.length_b   1.000
_cell.length_c   1.000
_cell.angle_alpha   90.00
_cell.angle_beta   90.00
_cell.angle_gamma   90.00
#
_symmetry.space_group_name_H-M   'P 1'
#
loop_
_entity.id
_entity.type
_entity.pdbx_description
1 polymer ?
#
loop_
_entity_poly.entity_id
_entity_poly.type
_entity_poly.pdbx_seq_one_letter_code
_entity_poly.pdbx_strand_id
1 'polypeptide(L)'
;MTDETGAVTPRRTAVVGGLAAAAAAPARAQAGATGHVVLLGDSVFDNKAYVAGGPDVVAQLRARLPASWRASLAAVDGAVTADVARQLGRMPLGATHLVVSIGGNDALRQEAVLGEPGRSVGEGLARLGAVADRFRQDYRAMLAGILAHRLPTALCTIYDPHFPDPQRRRLAIIGLALFNDVIAREAFSHGLALIDLRLVCSEDADFANPIEPSAAGGAKIAAAIAGFAEIGRAHV
;
A
#
# COMPACT_ATOMS: atom_id res chain seq x y z
N MET A 1 -56.25 -34.33 61.89
CA MET A 1 -57.66 -33.89 61.87
C MET A 1 -57.64 -32.42 61.55
N THR A 2 -58.23 -32.06 60.39
CA THR A 2 -58.55 -30.70 59.81
C THR A 2 -57.39 -29.76 59.61
N ASP A 3 -56.83 -29.65 58.49
CA ASP A 3 -57.16 -29.02 57.13
C ASP A 3 -57.80 -27.62 57.27
N GLU A 4 -57.03 -26.63 56.79
CA GLU A 4 -57.60 -25.39 56.25
C GLU A 4 -56.63 -24.75 55.24
N THR A 5 -57.02 -24.90 54.01
CA THR A 5 -56.47 -24.29 52.83
C THR A 5 -56.84 -22.81 52.76
N GLY A 6 -55.85 -21.94 52.82
CA GLY A 6 -55.99 -20.49 52.55
C GLY A 6 -55.51 -20.11 51.13
N ALA A 7 -56.43 -19.94 50.22
CA ALA A 7 -56.17 -19.46 48.89
C ALA A 7 -55.82 -17.95 48.86
N VAL A 8 -54.62 -17.59 48.37
CA VAL A 8 -54.23 -16.21 48.21
C VAL A 8 -54.38 -15.88 46.72
N THR A 9 -55.26 -14.94 46.40
CA THR A 9 -55.56 -14.39 45.10
C THR A 9 -54.46 -13.33 44.69
N PRO A 10 -53.80 -13.42 43.53
CA PRO A 10 -52.87 -12.38 43.13
C PRO A 10 -53.60 -11.16 42.53
N ARG A 11 -53.35 -10.00 43.12
CA ARG A 11 -53.71 -8.68 42.53
C ARG A 11 -52.94 -8.43 41.24
N ARG A 12 -53.66 -8.27 40.14
CA ARG A 12 -53.11 -7.81 38.88
C ARG A 12 -52.89 -6.30 38.97
N THR A 13 -51.63 -5.87 38.99
CA THR A 13 -51.23 -4.47 38.79
C THR A 13 -51.09 -4.22 37.32
N ALA A 14 -51.91 -3.40 36.73
CA ALA A 14 -51.80 -2.95 35.34
C ALA A 14 -50.69 -1.91 35.25
N VAL A 15 -49.62 -2.25 34.52
CA VAL A 15 -48.56 -1.29 34.15
C VAL A 15 -48.99 -0.63 32.85
N VAL A 16 -49.34 0.65 32.92
CA VAL A 16 -49.59 1.50 31.77
C VAL A 16 -48.21 1.86 31.19
N GLY A 17 -47.83 1.22 30.09
CA GLY A 17 -46.62 1.56 29.33
C GLY A 17 -46.83 2.81 28.48
N GLY A 18 -46.20 3.91 28.90
CA GLY A 18 -46.08 5.10 28.04
C GLY A 18 -45.10 4.85 26.90
N LEU A 19 -45.59 4.88 25.66
CA LEU A 19 -44.71 4.95 24.49
C LEU A 19 -44.07 6.37 24.45
N ALA A 20 -42.81 6.46 24.85
CA ALA A 20 -41.97 7.61 24.53
C ALA A 20 -41.51 7.49 23.07
N ALA A 21 -42.06 8.32 22.18
CA ALA A 21 -41.56 8.47 20.83
C ALA A 21 -40.19 9.15 20.90
N ALA A 22 -39.14 8.35 20.75
CA ALA A 22 -37.79 8.87 20.55
C ALA A 22 -37.73 9.55 19.17
N ALA A 23 -37.74 10.88 19.16
CA ALA A 23 -37.44 11.65 17.96
C ALA A 23 -36.01 11.33 17.52
N ALA A 24 -35.88 10.66 16.40
CA ALA A 24 -34.57 10.44 15.76
C ALA A 24 -33.99 11.81 15.37
N ALA A 25 -32.98 12.25 16.09
CA ALA A 25 -32.19 13.41 15.70
C ALA A 25 -31.60 13.13 14.29
N PRO A 26 -31.62 14.12 13.36
CA PRO A 26 -31.00 13.92 12.06
C PRO A 26 -29.52 13.62 12.28
N ALA A 27 -29.04 12.50 11.75
CA ALA A 27 -27.63 12.17 11.71
C ALA A 27 -26.91 13.32 11.01
N ARG A 28 -26.20 14.13 11.78
CA ARG A 28 -25.28 15.11 11.23
C ARG A 28 -24.31 14.31 10.38
N ALA A 29 -24.34 14.50 9.04
CA ALA A 29 -23.30 14.05 8.16
C ALA A 29 -21.99 14.63 8.71
N GLN A 30 -21.17 13.77 9.33
CA GLN A 30 -19.82 14.16 9.76
C GLN A 30 -19.13 14.66 8.49
N ALA A 31 -18.78 15.95 8.47
CA ALA A 31 -17.92 16.49 7.43
C ALA A 31 -16.69 15.59 7.36
N GLY A 32 -16.59 14.79 6.30
CA GLY A 32 -15.57 13.76 6.18
C GLY A 32 -14.20 14.38 6.39
N ALA A 33 -13.38 13.74 7.22
CA ALA A 33 -12.01 14.19 7.46
C ALA A 33 -11.31 14.43 6.12
N THR A 34 -10.62 15.57 6.00
CA THR A 34 -9.83 15.90 4.82
C THR A 34 -8.52 15.09 4.82
N GLY A 35 -8.08 14.62 3.68
CA GLY A 35 -6.82 13.89 3.57
C GLY A 35 -6.02 14.30 2.33
N HIS A 36 -4.72 14.06 2.38
CA HIS A 36 -3.82 14.29 1.26
C HIS A 36 -2.80 13.16 1.18
N VAL A 37 -3.00 12.27 0.22
CA VAL A 37 -2.09 11.16 -0.07
C VAL A 37 -0.98 11.64 -0.98
N VAL A 38 0.28 11.39 -0.62
CA VAL A 38 1.44 11.67 -1.48
C VAL A 38 2.07 10.37 -1.92
N LEU A 39 2.22 10.20 -3.23
CA LEU A 39 2.85 9.04 -3.87
C LEU A 39 4.34 9.34 -4.07
N LEU A 40 5.20 8.55 -3.46
CA LEU A 40 6.66 8.62 -3.53
C LEU A 40 7.19 7.36 -4.23
N GLY A 41 8.25 7.49 -5.00
CA GLY A 41 8.89 6.34 -5.62
C GLY A 41 9.23 6.54 -7.09
N ASP A 42 8.88 5.56 -7.92
CA ASP A 42 9.33 5.43 -9.31
C ASP A 42 8.16 5.38 -10.32
N SER A 43 8.40 4.79 -11.49
CA SER A 43 7.44 4.65 -12.60
C SER A 43 6.20 3.85 -12.26
N VAL A 44 6.18 3.06 -11.19
CA VAL A 44 4.95 2.39 -10.73
C VAL A 44 3.85 3.41 -10.46
N PHE A 45 4.18 4.59 -9.95
CA PHE A 45 3.25 5.69 -9.73
C PHE A 45 3.32 6.77 -10.81
N ASP A 46 4.53 7.07 -11.32
CA ASP A 46 4.74 8.03 -12.41
C ASP A 46 4.66 7.32 -13.78
N ASN A 47 3.53 6.70 -14.04
CA ASN A 47 3.32 5.83 -15.21
C ASN A 47 2.60 6.51 -16.39
N LYS A 48 2.51 7.84 -16.41
CA LYS A 48 1.77 8.57 -17.46
C LYS A 48 2.26 8.28 -18.87
N ALA A 49 3.56 8.06 -19.04
CA ALA A 49 4.16 7.73 -20.33
C ALA A 49 3.74 6.35 -20.87
N TYR A 50 3.29 5.44 -20.01
CA TYR A 50 3.04 4.04 -20.34
C TYR A 50 1.55 3.68 -20.55
N VAL A 51 0.63 4.58 -20.24
CA VAL A 51 -0.82 4.29 -20.28
C VAL A 51 -1.52 4.67 -21.61
N ALA A 52 -0.74 4.94 -22.67
CA ALA A 52 -1.25 5.21 -24.03
C ALA A 52 -2.39 6.25 -24.07
N GLY A 53 -2.27 7.33 -23.30
CA GLY A 53 -3.28 8.39 -23.21
C GLY A 53 -4.37 8.13 -22.16
N GLY A 54 -4.46 6.92 -21.59
CA GLY A 54 -5.33 6.59 -20.49
C GLY A 54 -4.97 7.29 -19.19
N PRO A 55 -5.75 7.09 -18.12
CA PRO A 55 -5.46 7.65 -16.81
C PRO A 55 -4.28 6.93 -16.15
N ASP A 56 -3.34 7.69 -15.61
CA ASP A 56 -2.24 7.21 -14.78
C ASP A 56 -2.71 6.86 -13.35
N VAL A 57 -1.83 6.27 -12.55
CA VAL A 57 -2.14 5.85 -11.16
C VAL A 57 -2.67 7.01 -10.32
N VAL A 58 -2.04 8.19 -10.38
CA VAL A 58 -2.46 9.32 -9.55
C VAL A 58 -3.80 9.89 -10.00
N ALA A 59 -4.10 9.93 -11.29
CA ALA A 59 -5.42 10.35 -11.79
C ALA A 59 -6.51 9.38 -11.36
N GLN A 60 -6.25 8.07 -11.44
CA GLN A 60 -7.19 7.04 -10.99
C GLN A 60 -7.40 7.06 -9.47
N LEU A 61 -6.35 7.33 -8.69
CA LEU A 61 -6.46 7.52 -7.25
C LEU A 61 -7.34 8.73 -6.92
N ARG A 62 -7.12 9.87 -7.57
CA ARG A 62 -7.95 11.08 -7.39
C ARG A 62 -9.43 10.82 -7.66
N ALA A 63 -9.74 10.02 -8.67
CA ALA A 63 -11.11 9.66 -9.01
C ALA A 63 -11.78 8.73 -7.98
N ARG A 64 -11.01 8.00 -7.17
CA ARG A 64 -11.50 7.06 -6.14
C ARG A 64 -11.62 7.69 -4.77
N LEU A 65 -10.80 8.68 -4.47
CA LEU A 65 -10.79 9.33 -3.17
C LEU A 65 -12.06 10.17 -2.97
N PRO A 66 -12.56 10.32 -1.73
CA PRO A 66 -13.64 11.25 -1.42
C PRO A 66 -13.31 12.69 -1.85
N ALA A 67 -14.32 13.50 -2.18
CA ALA A 67 -14.13 14.86 -2.68
C ALA A 67 -13.33 15.79 -1.74
N SER A 68 -13.31 15.49 -0.43
CA SER A 68 -12.52 16.21 0.58
C SER A 68 -11.03 15.75 0.62
N TRP A 69 -10.65 14.73 -0.15
CA TRP A 69 -9.30 14.19 -0.19
C TRP A 69 -8.56 14.61 -1.47
N ARG A 70 -7.25 14.64 -1.39
CA ARG A 70 -6.35 14.94 -2.52
C ARG A 70 -5.30 13.85 -2.67
N ALA A 71 -4.77 13.71 -3.88
CA ALA A 71 -3.59 12.91 -4.15
C ALA A 71 -2.57 13.72 -4.97
N SER A 72 -1.30 13.65 -4.58
CA SER A 72 -0.17 14.27 -5.28
C SER A 72 0.86 13.23 -5.66
N LEU A 73 1.44 13.40 -6.83
CA LEU A 73 2.55 12.61 -7.34
C LEU A 73 3.86 13.35 -7.05
N ALA A 74 4.72 12.74 -6.25
CA ALA A 74 6.10 13.16 -6.04
C ALA A 74 7.09 12.12 -6.57
N ALA A 75 6.60 10.91 -6.89
CA ALA A 75 7.36 9.87 -7.57
C ALA A 75 7.86 10.35 -8.93
N VAL A 76 8.98 9.80 -9.38
CA VAL A 76 9.63 10.14 -10.65
C VAL A 76 10.04 8.85 -11.36
N ASP A 77 9.67 8.72 -12.62
CA ASP A 77 10.07 7.61 -13.48
C ASP A 77 11.60 7.41 -13.45
N GLY A 78 12.05 6.16 -13.34
CA GLY A 78 13.47 5.79 -13.27
C GLY A 78 14.15 6.02 -11.90
N ALA A 79 13.43 6.56 -10.91
CA ALA A 79 14.01 6.82 -9.59
C ALA A 79 14.44 5.53 -8.87
N VAL A 80 15.47 5.64 -8.06
CA VAL A 80 15.96 4.61 -7.13
C VAL A 80 15.78 5.05 -5.69
N THR A 81 16.02 4.16 -4.76
CA THR A 81 15.88 4.39 -3.31
C THR A 81 16.52 5.71 -2.84
N ALA A 82 17.71 6.05 -3.35
CA ALA A 82 18.42 7.30 -3.00
C ALA A 82 17.69 8.58 -3.45
N ASP A 83 16.81 8.50 -4.44
CA ASP A 83 16.11 9.67 -5.00
C ASP A 83 14.91 10.12 -4.14
N VAL A 84 14.40 9.25 -3.26
CA VAL A 84 13.23 9.53 -2.43
C VAL A 84 13.45 10.73 -1.50
N ALA A 85 14.67 10.93 -1.01
CA ALA A 85 15.00 12.11 -0.18
C ALA A 85 14.70 13.43 -0.90
N ARG A 86 14.96 13.50 -2.22
CA ARG A 86 14.67 14.66 -3.05
C ARG A 86 13.16 14.83 -3.29
N GLN A 87 12.43 13.73 -3.38
CA GLN A 87 10.97 13.74 -3.48
C GLN A 87 10.31 14.25 -2.19
N LEU A 88 10.80 13.81 -1.02
CA LEU A 88 10.37 14.32 0.29
C LEU A 88 10.56 15.83 0.41
N GLY A 89 11.67 16.37 -0.09
CA GLY A 89 11.93 17.82 -0.10
C GLY A 89 10.96 18.64 -0.97
N ARG A 90 10.19 17.98 -1.85
CA ARG A 90 9.16 18.59 -2.71
C ARG A 90 7.74 18.23 -2.28
N MET A 91 7.59 17.56 -1.14
CA MET A 91 6.29 17.14 -0.63
C MET A 91 5.40 18.37 -0.36
N PRO A 92 4.13 18.35 -0.82
CA PRO A 92 3.23 19.47 -0.59
C PRO A 92 2.89 19.61 0.89
N LEU A 93 2.73 20.86 1.34
CA LEU A 93 2.23 21.16 2.67
C LEU A 93 0.84 20.53 2.88
N GLY A 94 0.60 19.99 4.08
CA GLY A 94 -0.67 19.36 4.42
C GLY A 94 -0.81 17.93 3.92
N ALA A 95 0.29 17.25 3.55
CA ALA A 95 0.30 15.80 3.38
C ALA A 95 -0.14 15.13 4.68
N THR A 96 -1.00 14.10 4.57
CA THR A 96 -1.52 13.33 5.70
C THR A 96 -1.18 11.85 5.61
N HIS A 97 -0.89 11.33 4.41
CA HIS A 97 -0.57 9.94 4.16
C HIS A 97 0.55 9.85 3.12
N LEU A 98 1.44 8.91 3.29
CA LEU A 98 2.51 8.60 2.34
C LEU A 98 2.32 7.17 1.80
N VAL A 99 2.52 7.00 0.51
CA VAL A 99 2.60 5.67 -0.10
C VAL A 99 3.88 5.61 -0.93
N VAL A 100 4.67 4.56 -0.72
CA VAL A 100 6.02 4.44 -1.29
C VAL A 100 6.12 3.17 -2.11
N SER A 101 6.44 3.32 -3.39
CA SER A 101 6.80 2.22 -4.29
C SER A 101 8.16 2.49 -4.89
N ILE A 102 9.19 1.80 -4.42
CA ILE A 102 10.58 2.02 -4.81
C ILE A 102 11.40 0.72 -4.64
N GLY A 103 12.44 0.57 -5.44
CA GLY A 103 13.36 -0.56 -5.37
C GLY A 103 13.41 -1.37 -6.67
N GLY A 104 12.43 -1.22 -7.57
CA GLY A 104 12.43 -1.89 -8.86
C GLY A 104 13.66 -1.49 -9.71
N ASN A 105 13.96 -0.22 -9.80
CA ASN A 105 15.14 0.29 -10.51
C ASN A 105 16.45 -0.05 -9.80
N ASP A 106 16.46 -0.13 -8.46
CA ASP A 106 17.63 -0.61 -7.72
C ASP A 106 17.94 -2.05 -8.11
N ALA A 107 16.92 -2.92 -8.20
CA ALA A 107 17.06 -4.31 -8.64
C ALA A 107 17.51 -4.41 -10.10
N LEU A 108 16.91 -3.65 -11.02
CA LEU A 108 17.29 -3.62 -12.44
C LEU A 108 18.77 -3.26 -12.64
N ARG A 109 19.30 -2.32 -11.86
CA ARG A 109 20.72 -1.95 -11.90
C ARG A 109 21.66 -3.08 -11.47
N GLN A 110 21.16 -4.09 -10.75
CA GLN A 110 21.90 -5.26 -10.29
C GLN A 110 21.64 -6.50 -11.14
N GLU A 111 20.82 -6.41 -12.20
CA GLU A 111 20.44 -7.57 -13.02
C GLU A 111 21.66 -8.32 -13.61
N ALA A 112 22.73 -7.60 -13.92
CA ALA A 112 23.96 -8.19 -14.46
C ALA A 112 24.55 -9.30 -13.58
N VAL A 113 24.36 -9.26 -12.25
CA VAL A 113 24.87 -10.27 -11.32
C VAL A 113 24.29 -11.67 -11.61
N LEU A 114 23.09 -11.74 -12.19
CA LEU A 114 22.44 -13.00 -12.55
C LEU A 114 23.12 -13.73 -13.71
N GLY A 115 23.90 -13.02 -14.54
CA GLY A 115 24.68 -13.58 -15.65
C GLY A 115 26.14 -13.87 -15.30
N GLU A 116 26.60 -13.52 -14.10
CA GLU A 116 27.99 -13.73 -13.71
C GLU A 116 28.29 -15.24 -13.49
N PRO A 117 29.43 -15.73 -14.00
CA PRO A 117 29.83 -17.12 -13.78
C PRO A 117 30.11 -17.38 -12.30
N GLY A 118 29.59 -18.47 -11.76
CA GLY A 118 29.83 -18.91 -10.40
C GLY A 118 30.44 -20.31 -10.35
N ARG A 119 31.41 -20.57 -9.46
CA ARG A 119 32.01 -21.87 -9.24
C ARG A 119 31.12 -22.83 -8.46
N SER A 120 30.13 -22.29 -7.76
CA SER A 120 29.13 -23.03 -6.99
C SER A 120 27.85 -22.25 -6.81
N VAL A 121 26.76 -22.94 -6.47
CA VAL A 121 25.49 -22.30 -6.06
C VAL A 121 25.70 -21.40 -4.83
N GLY A 122 26.53 -21.85 -3.88
CA GLY A 122 26.85 -21.06 -2.69
C GLY A 122 27.53 -19.73 -3.01
N GLU A 123 28.41 -19.69 -4.00
CA GLU A 123 29.05 -18.44 -4.45
C GLU A 123 28.02 -17.49 -5.09
N GLY A 124 27.13 -18.00 -5.93
CA GLY A 124 26.04 -17.21 -6.51
C GLY A 124 25.12 -16.63 -5.42
N LEU A 125 24.72 -17.44 -4.46
CA LEU A 125 23.89 -16.99 -3.33
C LEU A 125 24.60 -15.94 -2.46
N ALA A 126 25.93 -16.08 -2.24
CA ALA A 126 26.70 -15.08 -1.48
C ALA A 126 26.71 -13.71 -2.20
N ARG A 127 26.83 -13.69 -3.53
CA ARG A 127 26.75 -12.45 -4.33
C ARG A 127 25.38 -11.80 -4.24
N LEU A 128 24.31 -12.59 -4.40
CA LEU A 128 22.94 -12.09 -4.25
C LEU A 128 22.68 -11.59 -2.83
N GLY A 129 23.22 -12.26 -1.82
CA GLY A 129 23.18 -11.81 -0.42
C GLY A 129 23.83 -10.43 -0.24
N ALA A 130 25.00 -10.20 -0.84
CA ALA A 130 25.68 -8.90 -0.79
C ALA A 130 24.85 -7.79 -1.47
N VAL A 131 24.17 -8.09 -2.57
CA VAL A 131 23.23 -7.15 -3.21
C VAL A 131 22.06 -6.80 -2.28
N ALA A 132 21.46 -7.82 -1.66
CA ALA A 132 20.36 -7.63 -0.72
C ALA A 132 20.77 -6.84 0.53
N ASP A 133 21.98 -7.07 1.06
CA ASP A 133 22.51 -6.35 2.22
C ASP A 133 22.73 -4.87 1.91
N ARG A 134 23.24 -4.55 0.72
CA ARG A 134 23.39 -3.18 0.27
C ARG A 134 22.03 -2.50 0.11
N PHE A 135 21.10 -3.13 -0.59
CA PHE A 135 19.74 -2.61 -0.73
C PHE A 135 19.09 -2.36 0.62
N ARG A 136 19.26 -3.27 1.59
CA ARG A 136 18.74 -3.11 2.95
C ARG A 136 19.28 -1.87 3.64
N GLN A 137 20.57 -1.58 3.49
CA GLN A 137 21.19 -0.38 4.05
C GLN A 137 20.60 0.89 3.44
N ASP A 138 20.52 0.95 2.10
CA ASP A 138 20.00 2.09 1.37
C ASP A 138 18.50 2.30 1.66
N TYR A 139 17.72 1.22 1.70
CA TYR A 139 16.29 1.24 1.98
C TYR A 139 16.00 1.74 3.41
N ARG A 140 16.78 1.31 4.40
CA ARG A 140 16.66 1.80 5.79
C ARG A 140 17.00 3.28 5.92
N ALA A 141 18.03 3.72 5.24
CA ALA A 141 18.41 5.14 5.23
C ALA A 141 17.28 6.01 4.62
N MET A 142 16.70 5.56 3.52
CA MET A 142 15.54 6.19 2.89
C MET A 142 14.33 6.19 3.82
N LEU A 143 13.99 5.04 4.41
CA LEU A 143 12.84 4.88 5.28
C LEU A 143 12.92 5.75 6.54
N ALA A 144 14.10 5.91 7.11
CA ALA A 144 14.32 6.82 8.23
C ALA A 144 13.90 8.27 7.88
N GLY A 145 14.20 8.73 6.67
CA GLY A 145 13.75 10.04 6.17
C GLY A 145 12.21 10.13 6.08
N ILE A 146 11.55 9.09 5.61
CA ILE A 146 10.08 9.02 5.52
C ILE A 146 9.45 9.05 6.92
N LEU A 147 9.94 8.22 7.83
CA LEU A 147 9.42 8.09 9.20
C LEU A 147 9.59 9.36 10.03
N ALA A 148 10.56 10.22 9.70
CA ALA A 148 10.74 11.52 10.35
C ALA A 148 9.52 12.44 10.19
N HIS A 149 8.72 12.26 9.14
CA HIS A 149 7.47 13.00 8.92
C HIS A 149 6.32 12.55 9.82
N ARG A 150 6.40 11.37 10.45
CA ARG A 150 5.38 10.83 11.37
C ARG A 150 3.97 10.75 10.78
N LEU A 151 3.89 10.50 9.49
CA LEU A 151 2.62 10.34 8.77
C LEU A 151 2.28 8.85 8.61
N PRO A 152 1.00 8.47 8.65
CA PRO A 152 0.56 7.17 8.18
C PRO A 152 1.20 6.83 6.84
N THR A 153 1.92 5.70 6.78
CA THR A 153 2.73 5.32 5.62
C THR A 153 2.43 3.89 5.21
N ALA A 154 2.26 3.66 3.92
CA ALA A 154 2.25 2.33 3.32
C ALA A 154 3.47 2.14 2.42
N LEU A 155 4.10 0.97 2.50
CA LEU A 155 5.13 0.53 1.59
C LEU A 155 4.53 -0.44 0.57
N CYS A 156 5.02 -0.40 -0.67
CA CYS A 156 4.65 -1.35 -1.71
C CYS A 156 5.78 -2.35 -1.93
N THR A 157 5.44 -3.63 -2.16
CA THR A 157 6.40 -4.59 -2.71
C THR A 157 6.63 -4.29 -4.20
N ILE A 158 7.69 -4.85 -4.76
CA ILE A 158 7.94 -4.86 -6.20
C ILE A 158 7.17 -6.04 -6.78
N TYR A 159 6.33 -5.82 -7.81
CA TYR A 159 5.60 -6.88 -8.49
C TYR A 159 6.53 -7.77 -9.34
N ASP A 160 6.02 -8.93 -9.74
CA ASP A 160 6.74 -9.84 -10.62
C ASP A 160 6.76 -9.28 -12.06
N PRO A 161 7.93 -9.18 -12.70
CA PRO A 161 8.01 -8.63 -14.05
C PRO A 161 7.49 -9.62 -15.10
N HIS A 162 6.95 -9.12 -16.20
CA HIS A 162 6.42 -9.89 -17.30
C HIS A 162 7.37 -9.96 -18.49
N PHE A 163 8.65 -10.29 -18.25
CA PHE A 163 9.62 -10.47 -19.34
C PHE A 163 9.20 -11.59 -20.28
N PRO A 164 9.28 -11.38 -21.62
CA PRO A 164 8.92 -12.41 -22.62
C PRO A 164 9.78 -13.66 -22.52
N ASP A 165 11.06 -13.53 -22.18
CA ASP A 165 11.97 -14.66 -21.96
C ASP A 165 11.65 -15.34 -20.63
N PRO A 166 11.22 -16.63 -20.62
CA PRO A 166 10.79 -17.32 -19.41
C PRO A 166 11.93 -17.53 -18.40
N GLN A 167 13.16 -17.70 -18.87
CA GLN A 167 14.31 -17.88 -17.99
C GLN A 167 14.67 -16.58 -17.29
N ARG A 168 14.74 -15.47 -18.04
CA ARG A 168 14.95 -14.14 -17.48
C ARG A 168 13.86 -13.77 -16.48
N ARG A 169 12.59 -14.01 -16.84
CA ARG A 169 11.43 -13.77 -15.95
C ARG A 169 11.59 -14.55 -14.64
N ARG A 170 11.91 -15.85 -14.71
CA ARG A 170 12.09 -16.70 -13.53
C ARG A 170 13.23 -16.20 -12.63
N LEU A 171 14.38 -15.88 -13.22
CA LEU A 171 15.53 -15.37 -12.47
C LEU A 171 15.24 -14.02 -11.81
N ALA A 172 14.56 -13.12 -12.54
CA ALA A 172 14.16 -11.83 -12.00
C ALA A 172 13.21 -11.97 -10.79
N ILE A 173 12.18 -12.83 -10.87
CA ILE A 173 11.27 -13.11 -9.75
C ILE A 173 12.04 -13.63 -8.52
N ILE A 174 12.96 -14.56 -8.71
CA ILE A 174 13.79 -15.10 -7.61
C ILE A 174 14.69 -14.00 -7.02
N GLY A 175 15.31 -13.17 -7.86
CA GLY A 175 16.13 -12.04 -7.40
C GLY A 175 15.30 -11.02 -6.64
N LEU A 176 14.13 -10.65 -7.14
CA LEU A 176 13.22 -9.70 -6.51
C LEU A 176 12.68 -10.18 -5.17
N ALA A 177 12.61 -11.50 -4.92
CA ALA A 177 12.23 -12.03 -3.62
C ALA A 177 13.13 -11.51 -2.49
N LEU A 178 14.42 -11.27 -2.75
CA LEU A 178 15.36 -10.73 -1.78
C LEU A 178 15.07 -9.25 -1.47
N PHE A 179 14.72 -8.46 -2.48
CA PHE A 179 14.32 -7.05 -2.31
C PHE A 179 12.99 -6.96 -1.57
N ASN A 180 12.01 -7.79 -1.95
CA ASN A 180 10.71 -7.84 -1.32
C ASN A 180 10.77 -8.31 0.14
N ASP A 181 11.69 -9.23 0.50
CA ASP A 181 11.96 -9.60 1.89
C ASP A 181 12.44 -8.40 2.72
N VAL A 182 13.34 -7.57 2.16
CA VAL A 182 13.79 -6.34 2.82
C VAL A 182 12.61 -5.40 3.04
N ILE A 183 11.83 -5.10 2.00
CA ILE A 183 10.67 -4.19 2.08
C ILE A 183 9.66 -4.68 3.12
N ALA A 184 9.30 -5.96 3.08
CA ALA A 184 8.34 -6.55 4.01
C ALA A 184 8.84 -6.50 5.45
N ARG A 185 10.10 -6.87 5.71
CA ARG A 185 10.70 -6.80 7.06
C ARG A 185 10.70 -5.38 7.61
N GLU A 186 11.07 -4.40 6.80
CA GLU A 186 11.05 -3.00 7.24
C GLU A 186 9.60 -2.51 7.49
N ALA A 187 8.63 -2.90 6.67
CA ALA A 187 7.23 -2.59 6.91
C ALA A 187 6.75 -3.16 8.26
N PHE A 188 6.94 -4.45 8.49
CA PHE A 188 6.49 -5.11 9.72
C PHE A 188 7.25 -4.64 10.96
N SER A 189 8.56 -4.40 10.88
CA SER A 189 9.36 -3.96 12.03
C SER A 189 9.00 -2.54 12.51
N HIS A 190 8.45 -1.72 11.63
CA HIS A 190 7.98 -0.37 11.93
C HIS A 190 6.46 -0.25 12.06
N GLY A 191 5.71 -1.35 11.98
CA GLY A 191 4.23 -1.34 12.06
C GLY A 191 3.56 -0.60 10.91
N LEU A 192 4.20 -0.55 9.72
CA LEU A 192 3.68 0.12 8.55
C LEU A 192 2.75 -0.81 7.76
N ALA A 193 1.80 -0.21 7.05
CA ALA A 193 0.99 -0.94 6.08
C ALA A 193 1.87 -1.43 4.91
N LEU A 194 1.56 -2.62 4.41
CA LEU A 194 2.20 -3.20 3.23
C LEU A 194 1.15 -3.47 2.16
N ILE A 195 1.35 -2.89 0.97
CA ILE A 195 0.57 -3.18 -0.23
C ILE A 195 1.39 -4.15 -1.07
N ASP A 196 0.96 -5.41 -1.13
CA ASP A 196 1.67 -6.42 -1.92
C ASP A 196 1.29 -6.34 -3.40
N LEU A 197 2.10 -5.61 -4.17
CA LEU A 197 1.85 -5.41 -5.60
C LEU A 197 1.95 -6.70 -6.42
N ARG A 198 2.59 -7.76 -5.93
CA ARG A 198 2.62 -9.08 -6.58
C ARG A 198 1.23 -9.71 -6.64
N LEU A 199 0.37 -9.38 -5.67
CA LEU A 199 -1.02 -9.84 -5.62
C LEU A 199 -1.97 -8.86 -6.32
N VAL A 200 -1.62 -7.57 -6.36
CA VAL A 200 -2.42 -6.52 -7.00
C VAL A 200 -2.28 -6.56 -8.52
N CYS A 201 -1.05 -6.71 -9.02
CA CYS A 201 -0.72 -6.75 -10.45
C CYS A 201 -0.18 -8.14 -10.80
N SER A 202 -1.07 -9.08 -11.13
CA SER A 202 -0.73 -10.48 -11.38
C SER A 202 -1.10 -10.97 -12.79
N GLU A 203 -1.82 -10.18 -13.57
CA GLU A 203 -2.31 -10.53 -14.89
C GLU A 203 -1.53 -9.79 -15.99
N ASP A 204 -1.40 -10.38 -17.17
CA ASP A 204 -0.70 -9.75 -18.31
C ASP A 204 -1.30 -8.39 -18.67
N ALA A 205 -2.62 -8.22 -18.55
CA ALA A 205 -3.31 -6.97 -18.81
C ALA A 205 -2.94 -5.83 -17.84
N ASP A 206 -2.34 -6.15 -16.69
CA ASP A 206 -1.90 -5.17 -15.71
C ASP A 206 -0.65 -4.42 -16.14
N PHE A 207 0.04 -4.91 -17.18
CA PHE A 207 1.31 -4.39 -17.64
C PHE A 207 1.21 -3.78 -19.03
N ALA A 208 1.82 -2.60 -19.20
CA ALA A 208 1.96 -1.91 -20.49
C ALA A 208 3.20 -2.42 -21.27
N ASN A 209 4.22 -2.83 -20.53
CA ASN A 209 5.45 -3.47 -20.98
C ASN A 209 5.94 -4.40 -19.85
N PRO A 210 7.06 -5.11 -19.97
CA PRO A 210 7.48 -6.10 -18.97
C PRO A 210 7.58 -5.61 -17.52
N ILE A 211 7.72 -4.31 -17.28
CA ILE A 211 8.01 -3.76 -15.96
C ILE A 211 7.15 -2.54 -15.59
N GLU A 212 6.26 -2.06 -16.47
CA GLU A 212 5.47 -0.85 -16.21
C GLU A 212 3.97 -1.17 -16.15
N PRO A 213 3.24 -0.58 -15.20
CA PRO A 213 1.81 -0.84 -15.09
C PRO A 213 1.03 -0.17 -16.23
N SER A 214 0.09 -0.91 -16.80
CA SER A 214 -0.90 -0.38 -17.74
C SER A 214 -1.94 0.49 -17.01
N ALA A 215 -2.88 1.06 -17.76
CA ALA A 215 -4.05 1.71 -17.15
C ALA A 215 -4.87 0.74 -16.29
N ALA A 216 -4.96 -0.54 -16.67
CA ALA A 216 -5.68 -1.57 -15.89
C ALA A 216 -4.94 -1.89 -14.58
N GLY A 217 -3.63 -2.13 -14.63
CA GLY A 217 -2.81 -2.32 -13.43
C GLY A 217 -2.82 -1.09 -12.52
N GLY A 218 -2.71 0.10 -13.13
CA GLY A 218 -2.82 1.37 -12.40
C GLY A 218 -4.14 1.53 -11.66
N ALA A 219 -5.26 1.02 -12.22
CA ALA A 219 -6.56 1.03 -11.55
C ALA A 219 -6.59 0.14 -10.30
N LYS A 220 -5.95 -1.04 -10.36
CA LYS A 220 -5.82 -1.96 -9.22
C LYS A 220 -4.93 -1.35 -8.13
N ILE A 221 -3.79 -0.76 -8.52
CA ILE A 221 -2.88 -0.06 -7.60
C ILE A 221 -3.61 1.10 -6.90
N ALA A 222 -4.30 1.95 -7.65
CA ALA A 222 -5.07 3.07 -7.10
C ALA A 222 -6.17 2.60 -6.12
N ALA A 223 -6.81 1.46 -6.38
CA ALA A 223 -7.80 0.88 -5.47
C ALA A 223 -7.17 0.41 -4.16
N ALA A 224 -6.01 -0.26 -4.22
CA ALA A 224 -5.28 -0.70 -3.02
C ALA A 224 -4.82 0.49 -2.16
N ILE A 225 -4.35 1.58 -2.79
CA ILE A 225 -3.96 2.81 -2.09
C ILE A 225 -5.18 3.49 -1.45
N ALA A 226 -6.33 3.56 -2.14
CA ALA A 226 -7.55 4.12 -1.58
C ALA A 226 -8.02 3.33 -0.35
N GLY A 227 -7.95 2.00 -0.40
CA GLY A 227 -8.24 1.12 0.74
C GLY A 227 -7.36 1.41 1.97
N PHE A 228 -6.05 1.61 1.77
CA PHE A 228 -5.15 2.03 2.86
C PHE A 228 -5.56 3.38 3.46
N ALA A 229 -5.86 4.37 2.63
CA ALA A 229 -6.27 5.70 3.08
C ALA A 229 -7.61 5.67 3.87
N GLU A 230 -8.53 4.77 3.53
CA GLU A 230 -9.80 4.58 4.23
C GLU A 230 -9.64 3.87 5.58
N ILE A 231 -8.78 2.86 5.68
CA ILE A 231 -8.49 2.16 6.94
C ILE A 231 -7.91 3.13 7.97
N GLY A 232 -7.02 4.04 7.56
CA GLY A 232 -6.49 5.10 8.43
C GLY A 232 -7.57 6.03 9.02
N ARG A 233 -8.75 6.12 8.40
CA ARG A 233 -9.90 6.91 8.90
C ARG A 233 -10.65 6.24 10.05
N ALA A 234 -10.60 4.91 10.14
CA ALA A 234 -11.33 4.15 11.16
C ALA A 234 -10.63 4.14 12.54
N HIS A 235 -9.41 4.67 12.63
CA HIS A 235 -8.57 4.61 13.82
C HIS A 235 -8.17 5.99 14.37
N VAL A 236 -8.82 7.07 13.94
CA VAL A 236 -8.61 8.45 14.46
C VAL A 236 -9.79 8.91 15.30
#